data_ffb870d7ba72bca9ac3bed7c36d57537
#
_entry.id   ffb870d7ba72bca9ac3bed7c36d57537
#
_cell.length_a   1.000
_cell.length_b   1.000
_cell.length_c   1.000
_cell.angle_alpha   90.00
_cell.angle_beta   90.00
_cell.angle_gamma   90.00
#
_symmetry.space_group_name_H-M   'P 1'
#
loop_
_entity.id
_entity.type
_entity.pdbx_description
1 polymer ?
#
loop_
_entity_poly.entity_id
_entity_poly.type
_entity_poly.pdbx_seq_one_letter_code
_entity_poly.pdbx_strand_id
1 'polypeptide(L)'
;MPPSEKDQLANTFRDTIKILDYFEREIGVPYPWDKYYNACAIDYMWGGMENTSLTTLTTRTLFTDATENLRSSRGLDAHEVAHQWFGDLVTCRDWSHLWLNEGFATYYSLLYDREVLGNDYFKHGLHGNARGIFGNDKDIIPIVHQGYSNPSQQFSFRAYPKGGWVLHMLRSELGEDLFRKCVKTYLERHQYKTVVTQDLVEIFEELSGRSLSQFFDQWVYLSGYPEIKINYAWDELTKQVKLSINQV
;
A
#
# COMPACT_ATOMS: atom_id res chain seq x y z
N MET A 1 11.27 19.77 -14.76
CA MET A 1 9.92 20.08 -15.26
C MET A 1 10.00 21.17 -16.34
N PRO A 2 8.99 21.30 -17.20
CA PRO A 2 8.93 22.37 -18.17
C PRO A 2 8.92 23.74 -17.50
N PRO A 3 9.68 24.73 -18.00
CA PRO A 3 9.72 26.07 -17.40
C PRO A 3 8.35 26.78 -17.37
N SER A 4 7.47 26.47 -18.33
CA SER A 4 6.10 27.01 -18.44
C SER A 4 5.17 26.58 -17.30
N GLU A 5 5.51 25.55 -16.53
CA GLU A 5 4.68 24.98 -15.48
C GLU A 5 5.25 25.22 -14.08
N LYS A 6 6.30 26.06 -13.98
CA LYS A 6 7.00 26.34 -12.73
C LYS A 6 6.07 26.83 -11.60
N ASP A 7 5.07 27.61 -11.94
CA ASP A 7 4.15 28.22 -10.95
C ASP A 7 3.23 27.18 -10.28
N GLN A 8 3.11 25.98 -10.86
CA GLN A 8 2.30 24.89 -10.30
C GLN A 8 3.02 24.06 -9.22
N LEU A 9 4.37 24.16 -9.13
CA LEU A 9 5.18 23.32 -8.25
C LEU A 9 4.80 23.46 -6.77
N ALA A 10 4.74 24.71 -6.30
CA ALA A 10 4.49 24.98 -4.89
C ALA A 10 3.15 24.40 -4.43
N ASN A 11 2.12 24.48 -5.28
CA ASN A 11 0.82 23.91 -5.00
C ASN A 11 0.81 22.36 -5.10
N THR A 12 1.45 21.83 -6.14
CA THR A 12 1.49 20.37 -6.38
C THR A 12 2.20 19.63 -5.27
N PHE A 13 3.35 20.15 -4.79
CA PHE A 13 4.21 19.48 -3.79
C PHE A 13 4.15 20.10 -2.39
N ARG A 14 3.06 20.82 -2.08
CA ARG A 14 2.87 21.51 -0.79
C ARG A 14 2.84 20.57 0.43
N ASP A 15 2.56 19.30 0.21
CA ASP A 15 2.43 18.32 1.28
C ASP A 15 3.66 17.39 1.41
N THR A 16 4.62 17.40 0.48
CA THR A 16 5.77 16.48 0.46
C THR A 16 6.54 16.42 1.78
N ILE A 17 6.85 17.57 2.39
CA ILE A 17 7.55 17.61 3.68
C ILE A 17 6.69 16.99 4.79
N LYS A 18 5.39 17.29 4.82
CA LYS A 18 4.46 16.73 5.81
C LYS A 18 4.30 15.22 5.65
N ILE A 19 4.36 14.72 4.41
CA ILE A 19 4.33 13.29 4.10
C ILE A 19 5.58 12.62 4.67
N LEU A 20 6.76 13.18 4.44
CA LEU A 20 8.03 12.69 4.99
C LEU A 20 7.99 12.65 6.52
N ASP A 21 7.61 13.76 7.18
CA ASP A 21 7.49 13.84 8.64
C ASP A 21 6.49 12.82 9.21
N TYR A 22 5.38 12.61 8.51
CA TYR A 22 4.39 11.62 8.90
C TYR A 22 4.95 10.21 8.80
N PHE A 23 5.60 9.86 7.68
CA PHE A 23 6.13 8.51 7.50
C PHE A 23 7.29 8.20 8.45
N GLU A 24 8.19 9.13 8.73
CA GLU A 24 9.20 8.92 9.77
C GLU A 24 8.57 8.55 11.12
N ARG A 25 7.48 9.22 11.48
CA ARG A 25 6.76 8.99 12.74
C ARG A 25 5.94 7.69 12.70
N GLU A 26 5.22 7.40 11.61
CA GLU A 26 4.36 6.23 11.46
C GLU A 26 5.14 4.93 11.30
N ILE A 27 6.21 4.97 10.51
CA ILE A 27 7.12 3.83 10.24
C ILE A 27 8.07 3.62 11.42
N GLY A 28 8.51 4.70 12.06
CA GLY A 28 9.45 4.69 13.16
C GLY A 28 10.91 4.45 12.74
N VAL A 29 11.21 4.59 11.44
CA VAL A 29 12.55 4.57 10.85
C VAL A 29 12.79 5.92 10.17
N PRO A 30 13.86 6.67 10.53
CA PRO A 30 14.16 7.94 9.89
C PRO A 30 14.27 7.83 8.37
N TYR A 31 14.01 8.92 7.66
CA TYR A 31 14.23 9.00 6.22
C TYR A 31 15.69 8.63 5.89
N PRO A 32 15.94 7.62 5.03
CA PRO A 32 17.26 7.00 4.94
C PRO A 32 18.25 7.72 4.01
N TRP A 33 17.86 8.83 3.35
CA TRP A 33 18.64 9.49 2.32
C TRP A 33 18.95 10.94 2.71
N ASP A 34 20.03 11.53 2.17
CA ASP A 34 20.47 12.89 2.52
C ASP A 34 19.54 13.99 1.98
N LYS A 35 18.73 13.69 0.96
CA LYS A 35 17.86 14.66 0.26
C LYS A 35 16.66 13.96 -0.37
N TYR A 36 15.61 14.72 -0.63
CA TYR A 36 14.48 14.28 -1.43
C TYR A 36 14.10 15.32 -2.47
N TYR A 37 13.93 14.90 -3.71
CA TYR A 37 13.51 15.74 -4.83
C TYR A 37 12.36 15.11 -5.61
N ASN A 38 11.50 15.95 -6.16
CA ASN A 38 10.51 15.59 -7.17
C ASN A 38 10.91 16.18 -8.51
N ALA A 39 10.95 15.38 -9.56
CA ALA A 39 11.15 15.80 -10.94
C ALA A 39 9.93 15.44 -11.78
N CYS A 40 9.36 16.42 -12.52
CA CYS A 40 8.26 16.17 -13.43
C CYS A 40 8.75 16.07 -14.87
N ALA A 41 8.43 14.99 -15.55
CA ALA A 41 8.82 14.71 -16.94
C ALA A 41 7.60 14.73 -17.88
N ILE A 42 7.79 15.29 -19.07
CA ILE A 42 6.83 15.21 -20.18
C ILE A 42 6.88 13.81 -20.76
N ASP A 43 5.75 13.32 -21.25
CA ASP A 43 5.62 12.01 -21.90
C ASP A 43 6.05 10.82 -21.02
N TYR A 44 5.96 10.99 -19.70
CA TYR A 44 6.22 9.93 -18.75
C TYR A 44 5.07 8.94 -18.74
N MET A 45 5.40 7.66 -18.97
CA MET A 45 4.38 6.61 -19.18
C MET A 45 3.63 6.21 -17.90
N TRP A 46 4.26 6.36 -16.73
CA TRP A 46 3.68 6.04 -15.41
C TRP A 46 3.16 7.29 -14.69
N GLY A 47 2.50 7.10 -13.57
CA GLY A 47 2.16 8.20 -12.66
C GLY A 47 3.41 8.78 -12.01
N GLY A 48 4.19 7.90 -11.40
CA GLY A 48 5.46 8.17 -10.75
C GLY A 48 6.43 7.01 -10.89
N MET A 49 7.63 7.24 -10.41
CA MET A 49 8.71 6.27 -10.20
C MET A 49 9.54 6.75 -9.02
N GLU A 50 9.72 5.89 -8.09
CA GLU A 50 10.34 6.14 -6.79
C GLU A 50 11.86 6.32 -6.80
N ASN A 51 12.49 6.62 -7.92
CA ASN A 51 13.95 6.70 -8.00
C ASN A 51 14.56 7.29 -6.73
N THR A 52 15.44 6.55 -6.08
CA THR A 52 15.97 6.82 -4.75
C THR A 52 16.37 8.30 -4.58
N SER A 53 15.75 9.00 -3.65
CA SER A 53 15.93 10.41 -3.34
C SER A 53 15.56 11.42 -4.43
N LEU A 54 15.10 10.97 -5.61
CA LEU A 54 14.69 11.80 -6.74
C LEU A 54 13.50 11.17 -7.47
N THR A 55 12.31 11.27 -6.91
CA THR A 55 11.08 10.76 -7.51
C THR A 55 10.80 11.43 -8.86
N THR A 56 10.54 10.61 -9.88
CA THR A 56 10.13 11.10 -11.21
C THR A 56 8.62 10.98 -11.35
N LEU A 57 7.95 12.07 -11.70
CA LEU A 57 6.50 12.14 -11.82
C LEU A 57 6.09 12.60 -13.22
N THR A 58 4.91 12.18 -13.67
CA THR A 58 4.33 12.73 -14.90
C THR A 58 3.92 14.18 -14.69
N THR A 59 4.09 15.03 -15.73
CA THR A 59 3.60 16.42 -15.68
C THR A 59 2.08 16.51 -15.50
N ARG A 60 1.32 15.43 -15.76
CA ARG A 60 -0.11 15.36 -15.47
C ARG A 60 -0.45 15.48 -13.98
N THR A 61 0.52 15.29 -13.09
CA THR A 61 0.35 15.51 -11.65
C THR A 61 0.34 16.99 -11.25
N LEU A 62 0.88 17.86 -12.11
CA LEU A 62 0.93 19.29 -11.87
C LEU A 62 -0.47 19.91 -11.94
N PHE A 63 -0.78 20.82 -11.01
CA PHE A 63 -2.05 21.54 -10.99
C PHE A 63 -1.92 22.88 -10.26
N THR A 64 -2.78 23.81 -10.60
CA THR A 64 -2.86 25.13 -9.97
C THR A 64 -3.78 25.09 -8.74
N ASP A 65 -3.66 26.08 -7.86
CA ASP A 65 -4.56 26.30 -6.72
C ASP A 65 -6.03 26.46 -7.16
N ALA A 66 -6.27 27.00 -8.34
CA ALA A 66 -7.62 27.15 -8.90
C ALA A 66 -8.34 25.79 -9.12
N THR A 67 -7.61 24.68 -9.22
CA THR A 67 -8.16 23.33 -9.45
C THR A 67 -8.01 22.40 -8.25
N GLU A 68 -7.53 22.88 -7.12
CA GLU A 68 -7.27 22.04 -5.93
C GLU A 68 -8.50 21.35 -5.36
N ASN A 69 -9.70 21.92 -5.56
CA ASN A 69 -10.96 21.30 -5.18
C ASN A 69 -11.33 20.08 -6.03
N LEU A 70 -10.71 19.93 -7.19
CA LEU A 70 -10.99 18.87 -8.17
C LEU A 70 -9.86 17.85 -8.28
N ARG A 71 -8.65 18.22 -7.87
CA ARG A 71 -7.43 17.46 -8.08
C ARG A 71 -6.52 17.56 -6.87
N SER A 72 -5.76 16.51 -6.63
CA SER A 72 -4.67 16.48 -5.65
C SER A 72 -3.56 15.56 -6.14
N SER A 73 -2.32 15.97 -5.95
CA SER A 73 -1.13 15.12 -6.12
C SER A 73 -0.84 14.28 -4.88
N ARG A 74 -1.47 14.59 -3.74
CA ARG A 74 -1.13 14.05 -2.41
C ARG A 74 -1.04 12.52 -2.39
N GLY A 75 -2.02 11.81 -2.97
CA GLY A 75 -2.04 10.35 -2.97
C GLY A 75 -0.85 9.77 -3.74
N LEU A 76 -0.53 10.33 -4.91
CA LEU A 76 0.63 9.92 -5.69
C LEU A 76 1.94 10.31 -5.00
N ASP A 77 2.06 11.55 -4.53
CA ASP A 77 3.25 12.02 -3.81
C ASP A 77 3.52 11.14 -2.56
N ALA A 78 2.49 10.84 -1.78
CA ALA A 78 2.62 9.94 -0.62
C ALA A 78 3.01 8.51 -1.02
N HIS A 79 2.50 8.00 -2.13
CA HIS A 79 2.88 6.68 -2.64
C HIS A 79 4.38 6.64 -2.97
N GLU A 80 4.86 7.59 -3.75
CA GLU A 80 6.27 7.64 -4.15
C GLU A 80 7.21 7.94 -2.97
N VAL A 81 6.78 8.75 -2.01
CA VAL A 81 7.56 8.98 -0.78
C VAL A 81 7.65 7.70 0.06
N ALA A 82 6.57 6.92 0.19
CA ALA A 82 6.58 5.67 0.94
C ALA A 82 7.58 4.65 0.38
N HIS A 83 7.77 4.64 -0.92
CA HIS A 83 8.75 3.80 -1.57
C HIS A 83 10.20 4.06 -1.13
N GLN A 84 10.50 5.23 -0.60
CA GLN A 84 11.85 5.53 -0.10
C GLN A 84 12.28 4.58 1.04
N TRP A 85 11.30 3.97 1.74
CA TRP A 85 11.50 2.85 2.67
C TRP A 85 11.17 1.51 2.02
N PHE A 86 10.00 1.40 1.34
CA PHE A 86 9.47 0.16 0.77
C PHE A 86 9.69 0.10 -0.75
N GLY A 87 10.85 -0.32 -1.16
CA GLY A 87 11.32 -0.33 -2.54
C GLY A 87 12.78 0.06 -2.65
N ASP A 88 13.17 1.16 -1.97
CA ASP A 88 14.52 1.70 -2.01
C ASP A 88 15.39 1.22 -0.83
N LEU A 89 14.96 1.45 0.42
CA LEU A 89 15.70 0.99 1.59
C LEU A 89 15.68 -0.54 1.70
N VAL A 90 14.53 -1.14 1.45
CA VAL A 90 14.32 -2.58 1.38
C VAL A 90 13.63 -2.90 0.05
N THR A 91 14.26 -3.67 -0.81
CA THR A 91 13.81 -3.94 -2.18
C THR A 91 13.33 -5.38 -2.33
N CYS A 92 12.26 -5.63 -3.06
CA CYS A 92 11.88 -7.01 -3.40
C CYS A 92 12.99 -7.68 -4.24
N ARG A 93 13.31 -8.94 -3.95
CA ARG A 93 14.40 -9.67 -4.59
C ARG A 93 14.13 -9.97 -6.08
N ASP A 94 12.88 -10.23 -6.39
CA ASP A 94 12.40 -10.46 -7.75
C ASP A 94 10.95 -9.97 -7.90
N TRP A 95 10.49 -9.87 -9.11
CA TRP A 95 9.19 -9.29 -9.45
C TRP A 95 7.98 -10.06 -8.88
N SER A 96 8.15 -11.33 -8.50
CA SER A 96 7.05 -12.08 -7.86
C SER A 96 6.69 -11.54 -6.48
N HIS A 97 7.62 -10.83 -5.84
CA HIS A 97 7.44 -10.20 -4.53
C HIS A 97 7.20 -8.68 -4.60
N LEU A 98 6.83 -8.15 -5.77
CA LEU A 98 6.61 -6.71 -6.01
C LEU A 98 5.62 -6.08 -5.03
N TRP A 99 4.69 -6.85 -4.48
CA TRP A 99 3.72 -6.36 -3.49
C TRP A 99 4.38 -5.84 -2.20
N LEU A 100 5.62 -6.26 -1.89
CA LEU A 100 6.40 -5.73 -0.76
C LEU A 100 6.85 -4.28 -0.99
N ASN A 101 6.93 -3.84 -2.24
CA ASN A 101 7.13 -2.45 -2.60
C ASN A 101 5.77 -1.75 -2.74
N GLU A 102 4.96 -2.18 -3.70
CA GLU A 102 3.74 -1.49 -4.13
C GLU A 102 2.57 -1.58 -3.14
N GLY A 103 2.42 -2.72 -2.48
CA GLY A 103 1.40 -2.92 -1.46
C GLY A 103 1.62 -2.01 -0.25
N PHE A 104 2.88 -1.90 0.19
CA PHE A 104 3.26 -0.97 1.25
C PHE A 104 3.02 0.47 0.82
N ALA A 105 3.53 0.90 -0.34
CA ALA A 105 3.35 2.26 -0.81
C ALA A 105 1.86 2.63 -0.98
N THR A 106 1.05 1.73 -1.52
CA THR A 106 -0.40 1.89 -1.63
C THR A 106 -1.06 2.02 -0.26
N TYR A 107 -0.69 1.21 0.71
CA TYR A 107 -1.29 1.24 2.04
C TYR A 107 -0.86 2.48 2.83
N TYR A 108 0.42 2.84 2.77
CA TYR A 108 0.94 4.01 3.49
C TYR A 108 0.42 5.34 2.91
N SER A 109 0.17 5.42 1.61
CA SER A 109 -0.51 6.59 1.04
C SER A 109 -1.94 6.76 1.60
N LEU A 110 -2.68 5.66 1.78
CA LEU A 110 -3.99 5.69 2.44
C LEU A 110 -3.89 6.06 3.93
N LEU A 111 -2.83 5.63 4.62
CA LEU A 111 -2.61 6.01 6.02
C LEU A 111 -2.33 7.52 6.14
N TYR A 112 -1.60 8.10 5.20
CA TYR A 112 -1.43 9.55 5.15
C TYR A 112 -2.76 10.27 4.87
N ASP A 113 -3.57 9.77 3.96
CA ASP A 113 -4.92 10.30 3.76
C ASP A 113 -5.79 10.20 5.04
N ARG A 114 -5.64 9.13 5.85
CA ARG A 114 -6.28 9.01 7.17
C ARG A 114 -5.85 10.12 8.12
N GLU A 115 -4.57 10.44 8.16
CA GLU A 115 -4.01 11.52 9.01
C GLU A 115 -4.58 12.88 8.63
N VAL A 116 -4.69 13.18 7.34
CA VAL A 116 -5.06 14.52 6.85
C VAL A 116 -6.57 14.70 6.69
N LEU A 117 -7.28 13.67 6.24
CA LEU A 117 -8.70 13.73 5.86
C LEU A 117 -9.62 12.93 6.79
N GLY A 118 -9.03 12.17 7.71
CA GLY A 118 -9.77 11.41 8.70
C GLY A 118 -10.14 9.99 8.26
N ASN A 119 -10.70 9.27 9.25
CA ASN A 119 -10.93 7.83 9.14
C ASN A 119 -11.99 7.44 8.08
N ASP A 120 -12.97 8.29 7.83
CA ASP A 120 -14.01 7.99 6.84
C ASP A 120 -13.46 8.05 5.42
N TYR A 121 -12.55 8.99 5.15
CA TYR A 121 -11.85 9.04 3.87
C TYR A 121 -10.95 7.81 3.65
N PHE A 122 -10.23 7.39 4.68
CA PHE A 122 -9.44 6.16 4.67
C PHE A 122 -10.29 4.92 4.37
N LYS A 123 -11.43 4.76 5.05
CA LYS A 123 -12.37 3.65 4.80
C LYS A 123 -12.93 3.69 3.38
N HIS A 124 -13.22 4.90 2.86
CA HIS A 124 -13.68 5.06 1.48
C HIS A 124 -12.60 4.62 0.48
N GLY A 125 -11.33 4.97 0.71
CA GLY A 125 -10.19 4.52 -0.09
C GLY A 125 -10.03 2.98 -0.08
N LEU A 126 -10.09 2.37 1.12
CA LEU A 126 -10.07 0.91 1.26
C LEU A 126 -11.24 0.25 0.52
N HIS A 127 -12.45 0.80 0.64
CA HIS A 127 -13.62 0.29 -0.10
C HIS A 127 -13.43 0.40 -1.61
N GLY A 128 -12.86 1.52 -2.10
CA GLY A 128 -12.52 1.68 -3.51
C GLY A 128 -11.56 0.60 -4.00
N ASN A 129 -10.51 0.33 -3.23
CA ASN A 129 -9.55 -0.73 -3.51
C ASN A 129 -10.21 -2.11 -3.53
N ALA A 130 -11.08 -2.42 -2.56
CA ALA A 130 -11.82 -3.69 -2.53
C ALA A 130 -12.71 -3.87 -3.76
N ARG A 131 -13.43 -2.83 -4.18
CA ARG A 131 -14.23 -2.87 -5.42
C ARG A 131 -13.37 -3.13 -6.66
N GLY A 132 -12.18 -2.55 -6.73
CA GLY A 132 -11.23 -2.81 -7.81
C GLY A 132 -10.77 -4.27 -7.84
N ILE A 133 -10.52 -4.86 -6.66
CA ILE A 133 -10.15 -6.28 -6.53
C ILE A 133 -11.30 -7.18 -6.99
N PHE A 134 -12.52 -6.95 -6.49
CA PHE A 134 -13.70 -7.76 -6.86
C PHE A 134 -14.13 -7.60 -8.33
N GLY A 135 -13.81 -6.46 -8.95
CA GLY A 135 -14.02 -6.26 -10.39
C GLY A 135 -13.15 -7.14 -11.29
N ASN A 136 -12.15 -7.83 -10.71
CA ASN A 136 -11.25 -8.75 -11.40
C ASN A 136 -11.52 -10.22 -10.98
N ASP A 137 -12.78 -10.60 -10.90
CA ASP A 137 -13.28 -11.91 -10.45
C ASP A 137 -12.73 -13.13 -11.21
N LYS A 138 -12.24 -12.92 -12.44
CA LYS A 138 -11.61 -13.96 -13.27
C LYS A 138 -10.11 -14.16 -13.02
N ASP A 139 -9.53 -13.36 -12.12
CA ASP A 139 -8.10 -13.46 -11.83
C ASP A 139 -7.81 -14.65 -10.90
N ILE A 140 -7.23 -15.67 -11.49
CA ILE A 140 -6.81 -16.90 -10.81
C ILE A 140 -5.32 -16.88 -10.41
N ILE A 141 -4.66 -15.72 -10.48
CA ILE A 141 -3.23 -15.58 -10.18
C ILE A 141 -3.05 -15.05 -8.75
N PRO A 142 -2.18 -15.64 -7.91
CA PRO A 142 -1.88 -15.14 -6.58
C PRO A 142 -1.09 -13.81 -6.60
N ILE A 143 -0.95 -13.15 -5.44
CA ILE A 143 -0.09 -11.98 -5.30
C ILE A 143 1.36 -12.37 -5.62
N VAL A 144 1.88 -13.40 -4.94
CA VAL A 144 3.21 -13.96 -5.24
C VAL A 144 3.07 -14.98 -6.35
N HIS A 145 3.46 -14.59 -7.56
CA HIS A 145 3.36 -15.42 -8.75
C HIS A 145 4.71 -15.51 -9.45
N GLN A 146 5.31 -16.69 -9.44
CA GLN A 146 6.65 -16.92 -10.03
C GLN A 146 6.58 -17.28 -11.54
N GLY A 147 5.40 -17.64 -12.05
CA GLY A 147 5.21 -18.09 -13.43
C GLY A 147 5.03 -16.96 -14.46
N TYR A 148 5.46 -15.72 -14.16
CA TYR A 148 5.34 -14.62 -15.11
C TYR A 148 6.37 -14.74 -16.25
N SER A 149 5.96 -14.39 -17.44
CA SER A 149 6.83 -14.34 -18.64
C SER A 149 7.42 -12.95 -18.90
N ASN A 150 6.78 -11.91 -18.33
CA ASN A 150 7.21 -10.52 -18.44
C ASN A 150 6.97 -9.81 -17.09
N PRO A 151 7.95 -9.07 -16.55
CA PRO A 151 7.79 -8.32 -15.31
C PRO A 151 6.56 -7.42 -15.23
N SER A 152 6.15 -6.82 -16.36
CA SER A 152 4.96 -5.94 -16.42
C SER A 152 3.67 -6.63 -15.98
N GLN A 153 3.60 -7.95 -16.00
CA GLN A 153 2.44 -8.72 -15.51
C GLN A 153 2.26 -8.64 -14.00
N GLN A 154 3.31 -8.28 -13.26
CA GLN A 154 3.27 -8.12 -11.81
C GLN A 154 2.72 -6.77 -11.36
N PHE A 155 2.80 -5.74 -12.23
CA PHE A 155 2.25 -4.40 -11.97
C PHE A 155 0.73 -4.40 -12.18
N SER A 156 0.01 -4.91 -11.20
CA SER A 156 -1.43 -5.13 -11.29
C SER A 156 -2.13 -4.88 -9.95
N PHE A 157 -3.45 -4.89 -9.94
CA PHE A 157 -4.24 -4.75 -8.70
C PHE A 157 -3.82 -5.75 -7.59
N ARG A 158 -3.13 -6.83 -7.92
CA ARG A 158 -2.62 -7.80 -6.93
C ARG A 158 -1.50 -7.22 -6.08
N ALA A 159 -0.53 -6.57 -6.73
CA ALA A 159 0.60 -5.97 -6.00
C ALA A 159 0.15 -4.70 -5.24
N TYR A 160 -0.66 -3.86 -5.84
CA TYR A 160 -1.10 -2.56 -5.31
C TYR A 160 -2.27 -2.69 -4.32
N PRO A 161 -3.54 -2.64 -4.72
CA PRO A 161 -4.65 -2.61 -3.77
C PRO A 161 -4.82 -3.92 -2.98
N LYS A 162 -4.60 -5.11 -3.58
CA LYS A 162 -4.72 -6.37 -2.83
C LYS A 162 -3.57 -6.52 -1.84
N GLY A 163 -2.33 -6.16 -2.22
CA GLY A 163 -1.19 -6.09 -1.30
C GLY A 163 -1.44 -5.12 -0.14
N GLY A 164 -1.97 -3.92 -0.43
CA GLY A 164 -2.38 -2.96 0.59
C GLY A 164 -3.45 -3.51 1.55
N TRP A 165 -4.42 -4.28 1.03
CA TRP A 165 -5.44 -4.95 1.85
C TRP A 165 -4.86 -6.04 2.76
N VAL A 166 -3.86 -6.81 2.29
CA VAL A 166 -3.15 -7.78 3.13
C VAL A 166 -2.53 -7.09 4.34
N LEU A 167 -1.86 -5.95 4.13
CA LEU A 167 -1.28 -5.15 5.22
C LEU A 167 -2.35 -4.59 6.16
N HIS A 168 -3.49 -4.14 5.62
CA HIS A 168 -4.61 -3.67 6.44
C HIS A 168 -5.20 -4.76 7.31
N MET A 169 -5.37 -5.96 6.77
CA MET A 169 -5.85 -7.12 7.54
C MET A 169 -4.87 -7.51 8.65
N LEU A 170 -3.56 -7.57 8.36
CA LEU A 170 -2.53 -7.80 9.38
C LEU A 170 -2.58 -6.75 10.49
N ARG A 171 -2.69 -5.46 10.12
CA ARG A 171 -2.80 -4.37 11.10
C ARG A 171 -4.07 -4.51 11.95
N SER A 172 -5.19 -4.90 11.34
CA SER A 172 -6.45 -5.11 12.07
C SER A 172 -6.39 -6.30 13.02
N GLU A 173 -5.69 -7.36 12.65
CA GLU A 173 -5.56 -8.57 13.45
C GLU A 173 -4.56 -8.44 14.61
N LEU A 174 -3.44 -7.77 14.38
CA LEU A 174 -2.37 -7.61 15.35
C LEU A 174 -2.53 -6.37 16.24
N GLY A 175 -3.30 -5.40 15.81
CA GLY A 175 -3.41 -4.08 16.41
C GLY A 175 -2.31 -3.12 15.96
N GLU A 176 -2.57 -1.83 16.15
CA GLU A 176 -1.73 -0.72 15.66
C GLU A 176 -0.28 -0.82 16.13
N ASP A 177 -0.05 -0.98 17.43
CA ASP A 177 1.28 -0.90 18.01
C ASP A 177 2.18 -2.08 17.61
N LEU A 178 1.61 -3.31 17.61
CA LEU A 178 2.36 -4.48 17.21
C LEU A 178 2.67 -4.46 15.71
N PHE A 179 1.71 -4.06 14.88
CA PHE A 179 1.93 -3.91 13.44
C PHE A 179 3.07 -2.92 13.15
N ARG A 180 3.06 -1.72 13.78
CA ARG A 180 4.14 -0.74 13.64
C ARG A 180 5.49 -1.30 14.08
N LYS A 181 5.52 -2.01 15.21
CA LYS A 181 6.75 -2.67 15.69
C LYS A 181 7.27 -3.69 14.69
N CYS A 182 6.39 -4.50 14.10
CA CYS A 182 6.77 -5.47 13.07
C CYS A 182 7.35 -4.79 11.83
N VAL A 183 6.69 -3.77 11.30
CA VAL A 183 7.16 -3.03 10.12
C VAL A 183 8.49 -2.35 10.38
N LYS A 184 8.63 -1.67 11.53
CA LYS A 184 9.91 -1.06 11.93
C LYS A 184 11.03 -2.09 11.98
N THR A 185 10.80 -3.21 12.66
CA THR A 185 11.82 -4.29 12.79
C THR A 185 12.18 -4.89 11.44
N TYR A 186 11.17 -5.07 10.55
CA TYR A 186 11.40 -5.54 9.18
C TYR A 186 12.36 -4.62 8.43
N LEU A 187 12.12 -3.31 8.43
CA LEU A 187 12.99 -2.33 7.78
C LEU A 187 14.38 -2.29 8.42
N GLU A 188 14.49 -2.25 9.75
CA GLU A 188 15.78 -2.19 10.44
C GLU A 188 16.66 -3.44 10.19
N ARG A 189 16.08 -4.64 10.10
CA ARG A 189 16.83 -5.89 9.83
C ARG A 189 17.23 -6.05 8.37
N HIS A 190 16.43 -5.50 7.48
CA HIS A 190 16.62 -5.72 6.03
C HIS A 190 17.05 -4.46 5.26
N GLN A 191 17.35 -3.36 5.95
CA GLN A 191 17.85 -2.13 5.29
C GLN A 191 19.02 -2.44 4.36
N TYR A 192 18.97 -1.85 3.17
CA TYR A 192 19.95 -2.01 2.10
C TYR A 192 20.09 -3.46 1.56
N LYS A 193 19.03 -4.27 1.73
CA LYS A 193 18.99 -5.66 1.25
C LYS A 193 17.78 -5.91 0.36
N THR A 194 17.86 -7.03 -0.36
CA THR A 194 16.68 -7.56 -1.07
C THR A 194 15.97 -8.60 -0.23
N VAL A 195 14.64 -8.65 -0.33
CA VAL A 195 13.75 -9.47 0.49
C VAL A 195 12.73 -10.23 -0.34
N VAL A 196 12.20 -11.29 0.25
CA VAL A 196 11.03 -12.03 -0.22
C VAL A 196 9.92 -11.98 0.84
N THR A 197 8.74 -12.40 0.48
CA THR A 197 7.58 -12.43 1.39
C THR A 197 7.87 -13.16 2.71
N GLN A 198 8.68 -14.22 2.66
CA GLN A 198 9.04 -15.00 3.85
C GLN A 198 9.82 -14.18 4.89
N ASP A 199 10.69 -13.24 4.45
CA ASP A 199 11.44 -12.36 5.35
C ASP A 199 10.49 -11.47 6.18
N LEU A 200 9.38 -11.03 5.58
CA LEU A 200 8.33 -10.29 6.28
C LEU A 200 7.57 -11.20 7.27
N VAL A 201 7.16 -12.39 6.82
CA VAL A 201 6.43 -13.37 7.63
C VAL A 201 7.19 -13.69 8.92
N GLU A 202 8.48 -13.99 8.81
CA GLU A 202 9.35 -14.34 9.95
C GLU A 202 9.36 -13.26 11.03
N ILE A 203 9.45 -11.98 10.64
CA ILE A 203 9.39 -10.86 11.59
C ILE A 203 8.03 -10.78 12.30
N PHE A 204 6.95 -10.93 11.52
CA PHE A 204 5.60 -10.82 12.06
C PHE A 204 5.27 -12.01 12.98
N GLU A 205 5.67 -13.23 12.64
CA GLU A 205 5.53 -14.41 13.50
C GLU A 205 6.38 -14.31 14.78
N GLU A 206 7.65 -13.91 14.65
CA GLU A 206 8.54 -13.73 15.80
C GLU A 206 7.98 -12.74 16.83
N LEU A 207 7.54 -11.57 16.37
CA LEU A 207 7.11 -10.50 17.26
C LEU A 207 5.69 -10.68 17.80
N SER A 208 4.81 -11.37 17.05
CA SER A 208 3.45 -11.65 17.49
C SER A 208 3.34 -12.92 18.34
N GLY A 209 4.33 -13.83 18.24
CA GLY A 209 4.28 -15.14 18.85
C GLY A 209 3.20 -16.06 18.25
N ARG A 210 2.72 -15.76 17.04
CA ARG A 210 1.62 -16.48 16.37
C ARG A 210 2.08 -16.98 15.02
N SER A 211 1.65 -18.18 14.60
CA SER A 211 1.83 -18.59 13.22
C SER A 211 0.87 -17.80 12.32
N LEU A 212 1.42 -17.24 11.26
CA LEU A 212 0.70 -16.52 10.21
C LEU A 212 0.72 -17.28 8.88
N SER A 213 1.28 -18.49 8.85
CA SER A 213 1.42 -19.31 7.64
C SER A 213 0.09 -19.46 6.91
N GLN A 214 -1.00 -19.82 7.60
CA GLN A 214 -2.33 -19.96 6.99
C GLN A 214 -2.82 -18.63 6.40
N PHE A 215 -2.58 -17.51 7.08
CA PHE A 215 -2.97 -16.19 6.58
C PHE A 215 -2.26 -15.87 5.27
N PHE A 216 -0.93 -16.02 5.21
CA PHE A 216 -0.15 -15.74 4.01
C PHE A 216 -0.45 -16.73 2.89
N ASP A 217 -0.66 -18.01 3.19
CA ASP A 217 -1.08 -19.00 2.20
C ASP A 217 -2.37 -18.55 1.51
N GLN A 218 -3.40 -18.20 2.30
CA GLN A 218 -4.70 -17.81 1.77
C GLN A 218 -4.71 -16.48 1.02
N TRP A 219 -4.00 -15.48 1.48
CA TRP A 219 -4.12 -14.12 0.96
C TRP A 219 -3.02 -13.72 -0.02
N VAL A 220 -1.86 -14.38 0.03
CA VAL A 220 -0.67 -14.02 -0.75
C VAL A 220 -0.30 -15.09 -1.76
N TYR A 221 -0.31 -16.37 -1.35
CA TYR A 221 0.12 -17.50 -2.19
C TYR A 221 -1.03 -18.21 -2.91
N LEU A 222 -2.28 -18.04 -2.47
CA LEU A 222 -3.46 -18.49 -3.20
C LEU A 222 -4.13 -17.32 -3.93
N SER A 223 -4.82 -17.65 -5.01
CA SER A 223 -5.59 -16.69 -5.81
C SER A 223 -7.01 -16.50 -5.27
N GLY A 224 -7.68 -15.45 -5.78
CA GLY A 224 -9.09 -15.20 -5.49
C GLY A 224 -9.32 -14.50 -4.14
N TYR A 225 -10.55 -14.62 -3.66
CA TYR A 225 -11.05 -14.11 -2.39
C TYR A 225 -12.22 -14.99 -1.94
N PRO A 226 -12.55 -15.04 -0.64
CA PRO A 226 -13.64 -15.89 -0.16
C PRO A 226 -15.01 -15.39 -0.62
N GLU A 227 -15.83 -16.28 -1.15
CA GLU A 227 -17.24 -16.04 -1.39
C GLU A 227 -18.03 -16.49 -0.14
N ILE A 228 -18.84 -15.56 0.40
CA ILE A 228 -19.53 -15.78 1.68
C ILE A 228 -21.04 -15.62 1.48
N LYS A 229 -21.79 -16.64 1.91
CA LYS A 229 -23.24 -16.58 2.02
C LYS A 229 -23.64 -16.35 3.47
N ILE A 230 -24.31 -15.22 3.71
CA ILE A 230 -24.75 -14.83 5.05
C ILE A 230 -26.27 -14.95 5.13
N ASN A 231 -26.76 -15.67 6.16
CA ASN A 231 -28.17 -15.72 6.52
C ASN A 231 -28.31 -15.29 7.98
N TYR A 232 -29.40 -14.61 8.29
CA TYR A 232 -29.72 -14.26 9.67
C TYR A 232 -31.22 -14.46 9.94
N ALA A 233 -31.55 -14.78 11.18
CA ALA A 233 -32.91 -14.92 11.68
C ALA A 233 -32.99 -14.39 13.11
N TRP A 234 -34.09 -13.70 13.41
CA TRP A 234 -34.43 -13.31 14.77
C TRP A 234 -35.10 -14.47 15.51
N ASP A 235 -34.64 -14.77 16.73
CA ASP A 235 -35.23 -15.75 17.60
C ASP A 235 -36.03 -15.06 18.73
N GLU A 236 -37.35 -15.12 18.64
CA GLU A 236 -38.25 -14.44 19.56
C GLU A 236 -38.17 -14.97 21.01
N LEU A 237 -37.81 -16.23 21.19
CA LEU A 237 -37.73 -16.85 22.52
C LEU A 237 -36.48 -16.41 23.26
N THR A 238 -35.33 -16.42 22.56
CA THR A 238 -34.04 -16.06 23.16
C THR A 238 -33.71 -14.58 23.03
N LYS A 239 -34.49 -13.81 22.24
CA LYS A 239 -34.21 -12.40 21.89
C LYS A 239 -32.81 -12.20 21.29
N GLN A 240 -32.37 -13.14 20.47
CA GLN A 240 -31.06 -13.15 19.83
C GLN A 240 -31.19 -13.23 18.30
N VAL A 241 -30.19 -12.70 17.61
CA VAL A 241 -30.03 -12.92 16.17
C VAL A 241 -29.16 -14.16 15.98
N LYS A 242 -29.69 -15.15 15.26
CA LYS A 242 -28.91 -16.29 14.74
C LYS A 242 -28.28 -15.89 13.43
N LEU A 243 -26.96 -15.85 13.38
CA LEU A 243 -26.16 -15.56 12.19
C LEU A 243 -25.53 -16.86 11.69
N SER A 244 -25.72 -17.16 10.40
CA SER A 244 -25.07 -18.27 9.72
C SER A 244 -24.21 -17.72 8.59
N ILE A 245 -22.91 -18.02 8.63
CA ILE A 245 -21.92 -17.59 7.64
C ILE A 245 -21.33 -18.85 7.02
N ASN A 246 -21.51 -19.01 5.72
CA ASN A 246 -20.98 -20.14 4.96
C ASN A 246 -20.08 -19.62 3.86
N GLN A 247 -18.89 -20.17 3.75
CA GLN A 247 -18.04 -20.01 2.59
C GLN A 247 -18.52 -20.99 1.51
N VAL A 248 -18.72 -20.52 0.28
CA VAL A 248 -19.25 -21.28 -0.84
C VAL A 248 -18.23 -21.43 -1.95
#